data_648e5c997c27d20c33127bc1732c29b2
#
_entry.id   648e5c997c27d20c33127bc1732c29b2
#
_cell.length_a   1.000
_cell.length_b   1.000
_cell.length_c   1.000
_cell.angle_alpha   90.00
_cell.angle_beta   90.00
_cell.angle_gamma   90.00
#
_symmetry.space_group_name_H-M   'P 1'
#
loop_
_entity.id
_entity.type
_entity.pdbx_description
1 polymer ?
#
loop_
_entity_poly.entity_id
_entity_poly.type
_entity_poly.pdbx_seq_one_letter_code
_entity_poly.pdbx_strand_id
1 'polypeptide(L)'
;MRDKIKQKTYYKAYLENEDRKIEKYKMMANKVREERGEDDEGLRRAYIIIQTSYFNKLNCLYSMGAEIEEIKKLYPSLVEIMTKVWNKESGYVRLLWMISIGIMLDIEIKYVKELENLVKGDALEDYLVDYLLSCWDKEWSSSSETFVFPEPYGELYRVINEPDKDSALDKLSQYLNDLWYAGHDDISWYDSHKGKNDTYNGYWCYESGALVKILKLDDSSLQNSPYYPYDMVNYK
;
A
#
# COMPACT_ATOMS: atom_id res chain seq x y z
N MET A 1 -14.08 13.86 -2.55
CA MET A 1 -12.65 13.89 -2.84
C MET A 1 -11.90 13.85 -1.53
N ARG A 2 -10.97 12.90 -1.35
CA ARG A 2 -10.18 12.76 -0.11
C ARG A 2 -8.90 13.59 -0.17
N ASP A 3 -8.21 13.56 -1.31
CA ASP A 3 -7.05 14.43 -1.55
C ASP A 3 -7.48 15.84 -1.96
N LYS A 4 -6.72 16.85 -1.52
CA LYS A 4 -7.01 18.28 -1.78
C LYS A 4 -5.93 18.97 -2.63
N ILE A 5 -4.87 18.25 -3.03
CA ILE A 5 -3.73 18.81 -3.79
C ILE A 5 -4.10 18.99 -5.27
N LYS A 6 -4.81 18.02 -5.85
CA LYS A 6 -5.24 18.08 -7.25
C LYS A 6 -6.76 18.09 -7.38
N GLN A 7 -7.25 18.55 -8.53
CA GLN A 7 -8.68 18.56 -8.83
C GLN A 7 -9.18 17.20 -9.34
N LYS A 8 -10.49 16.95 -9.26
CA LYS A 8 -11.12 15.71 -9.71
C LYS A 8 -10.87 15.40 -11.20
N THR A 9 -10.80 16.43 -12.03
CA THR A 9 -10.48 16.32 -13.46
C THR A 9 -9.08 15.74 -13.71
N TYR A 10 -8.09 16.14 -12.90
CA TYR A 10 -6.75 15.57 -12.94
C TYR A 10 -6.78 14.07 -12.68
N TYR A 11 -7.42 13.65 -11.59
CA TYR A 11 -7.50 12.23 -11.24
C TYR A 11 -8.24 11.39 -12.28
N LYS A 12 -9.29 11.92 -12.90
CA LYS A 12 -9.97 11.23 -14.01
C LYS A 12 -9.05 10.97 -15.20
N ALA A 13 -8.32 12.00 -15.66
CA ALA A 13 -7.37 11.87 -16.75
C ALA A 13 -6.21 10.92 -16.39
N TYR A 14 -5.76 10.96 -15.14
CA TYR A 14 -4.75 10.05 -14.61
C TYR A 14 -5.22 8.59 -14.66
N LEU A 15 -6.43 8.30 -14.18
CA LEU A 15 -7.04 6.96 -14.23
C LEU A 15 -7.17 6.42 -15.63
N GLU A 16 -7.69 7.23 -16.57
CA GLU A 16 -7.80 6.84 -17.98
C GLU A 16 -6.44 6.48 -18.60
N ASN A 17 -5.38 7.17 -18.17
CA ASN A 17 -4.02 6.87 -18.62
C ASN A 17 -3.51 5.55 -18.02
N GLU A 18 -3.72 5.32 -16.73
CA GLU A 18 -3.30 4.06 -16.08
C GLU A 18 -4.11 2.86 -16.61
N ASP A 19 -5.41 3.01 -16.88
CA ASP A 19 -6.21 1.96 -17.50
C ASP A 19 -5.69 1.59 -18.89
N ARG A 20 -5.38 2.59 -19.72
CA ARG A 20 -4.75 2.34 -21.04
C ARG A 20 -3.40 1.65 -20.94
N LYS A 21 -2.57 2.01 -19.96
CA LYS A 21 -1.28 1.35 -19.72
C LYS A 21 -1.49 -0.12 -19.30
N ILE A 22 -2.39 -0.38 -18.37
CA ILE A 22 -2.70 -1.74 -17.91
C ILE A 22 -3.12 -2.61 -19.08
N GLU A 23 -4.10 -2.17 -19.87
CA GLU A 23 -4.56 -2.93 -21.04
C GLU A 23 -3.45 -3.16 -22.08
N LYS A 24 -2.72 -2.11 -22.44
CA LYS A 24 -1.60 -2.20 -23.39
C LYS A 24 -0.56 -3.24 -22.94
N TYR A 25 -0.11 -3.15 -21.68
CA TYR A 25 0.95 -4.02 -21.19
C TYR A 25 0.48 -5.44 -20.89
N LYS A 26 -0.81 -5.67 -20.60
CA LYS A 26 -1.40 -7.00 -20.56
C LYS A 26 -1.37 -7.67 -21.94
N MET A 27 -1.74 -6.94 -22.99
CA MET A 27 -1.66 -7.46 -24.37
C MET A 27 -0.21 -7.78 -24.76
N MET A 28 0.73 -6.89 -24.41
CA MET A 28 2.16 -7.13 -24.68
C MET A 28 2.70 -8.32 -23.88
N ALA A 29 2.35 -8.45 -22.61
CA ALA A 29 2.74 -9.57 -21.76
C ALA A 29 2.25 -10.91 -22.32
N ASN A 30 0.98 -10.99 -22.76
CA ASN A 30 0.44 -12.19 -23.39
C ASN A 30 1.22 -12.56 -24.67
N LYS A 31 1.47 -11.58 -25.54
CA LYS A 31 2.23 -11.81 -26.76
C LYS A 31 3.66 -12.30 -26.48
N VAL A 32 4.37 -11.66 -25.55
CA VAL A 32 5.73 -12.07 -25.19
C VAL A 32 5.73 -13.48 -24.60
N ARG A 33 4.77 -13.82 -23.76
CA ARG A 33 4.62 -15.15 -23.18
C ARG A 33 4.43 -16.21 -24.24
N GLU A 34 3.54 -15.97 -25.22
CA GLU A 34 3.26 -16.90 -26.30
C GLU A 34 4.47 -17.09 -27.23
N GLU A 35 5.22 -16.02 -27.53
CA GLU A 35 6.33 -16.05 -28.50
C GLU A 35 7.67 -16.45 -27.87
N ARG A 36 7.90 -16.16 -26.55
CA ARG A 36 9.21 -16.27 -25.92
C ARG A 36 9.23 -17.05 -24.63
N GLY A 37 8.04 -17.38 -24.06
CA GLY A 37 7.91 -18.14 -22.82
C GLY A 37 7.85 -17.29 -21.55
N GLU A 38 7.70 -17.98 -20.41
CA GLU A 38 7.48 -17.36 -19.10
C GLU A 38 8.73 -16.69 -18.53
N ASP A 39 9.93 -17.10 -18.92
CA ASP A 39 11.20 -16.61 -18.38
C ASP A 39 11.76 -15.39 -19.13
N ASP A 40 11.03 -14.85 -20.12
CA ASP A 40 11.48 -13.70 -20.89
C ASP A 40 11.51 -12.41 -20.06
N GLU A 41 12.63 -11.71 -20.08
CA GLU A 41 12.83 -10.47 -19.34
C GLU A 41 11.85 -9.35 -19.76
N GLY A 42 11.41 -9.36 -21.03
CA GLY A 42 10.36 -8.45 -21.53
C GLY A 42 9.01 -8.70 -20.86
N LEU A 43 8.69 -9.97 -20.57
CA LEU A 43 7.49 -10.34 -19.83
C LEU A 43 7.57 -9.81 -18.38
N ARG A 44 8.69 -10.02 -17.70
CA ARG A 44 8.92 -9.49 -16.36
C ARG A 44 8.78 -7.97 -16.31
N ARG A 45 9.37 -7.25 -17.26
CA ARG A 45 9.24 -5.79 -17.38
C ARG A 45 7.80 -5.34 -17.59
N ALA A 46 7.04 -6.04 -18.43
CA ALA A 46 5.62 -5.75 -18.64
C ALA A 46 4.82 -5.90 -17.34
N TYR A 47 5.07 -6.96 -16.56
CA TYR A 47 4.42 -7.16 -15.26
C TYR A 47 4.78 -6.08 -14.23
N ILE A 48 6.03 -5.59 -14.18
CA ILE A 48 6.43 -4.47 -13.31
C ILE A 48 5.65 -3.21 -13.66
N ILE A 49 5.45 -2.93 -14.96
CA ILE A 49 4.68 -1.76 -15.38
C ILE A 49 3.20 -1.91 -15.03
N ILE A 50 2.63 -3.10 -15.23
CA ILE A 50 1.24 -3.41 -14.84
C ILE A 50 1.07 -3.24 -13.33
N GLN A 51 1.98 -3.79 -12.52
CA GLN A 51 1.95 -3.64 -11.06
C GLN A 51 1.98 -2.16 -10.66
N THR A 52 2.90 -1.38 -11.22
CA THR A 52 3.02 0.05 -10.93
C THR A 52 1.73 0.79 -11.30
N SER A 53 1.16 0.51 -12.47
CA SER A 53 -0.09 1.13 -12.92
C SER A 53 -1.28 0.76 -12.03
N TYR A 54 -1.34 -0.46 -11.51
CA TYR A 54 -2.38 -0.86 -10.56
C TYR A 54 -2.25 -0.13 -9.22
N PHE A 55 -1.05 0.04 -8.67
CA PHE A 55 -0.84 0.82 -7.45
C PHE A 55 -1.16 2.30 -7.65
N ASN A 56 -0.75 2.87 -8.77
CA ASN A 56 -1.13 4.23 -9.14
C ASN A 56 -2.65 4.40 -9.23
N LYS A 57 -3.34 3.44 -9.87
CA LYS A 57 -4.80 3.40 -9.96
C LYS A 57 -5.46 3.32 -8.59
N LEU A 58 -4.97 2.47 -7.68
CA LEU A 58 -5.47 2.34 -6.31
C LEU A 58 -5.40 3.68 -5.58
N ASN A 59 -4.23 4.30 -5.53
CA ASN A 59 -4.04 5.57 -4.86
C ASN A 59 -4.89 6.68 -5.48
N CYS A 60 -4.98 6.72 -6.81
CA CYS A 60 -5.76 7.69 -7.54
C CYS A 60 -7.27 7.55 -7.25
N LEU A 61 -7.82 6.32 -7.25
CA LEU A 61 -9.20 6.05 -6.88
C LEU A 61 -9.49 6.52 -5.46
N TYR A 62 -8.62 6.21 -4.51
CA TYR A 62 -8.79 6.66 -3.15
C TYR A 62 -8.74 8.18 -3.05
N SER A 63 -7.75 8.82 -3.67
CA SER A 63 -7.56 10.27 -3.67
C SER A 63 -8.75 11.04 -4.27
N MET A 64 -9.31 10.54 -5.38
CA MET A 64 -10.45 11.20 -6.02
C MET A 64 -11.78 10.99 -5.31
N GLY A 65 -11.82 10.13 -4.28
CA GLY A 65 -13.03 9.85 -3.49
C GLY A 65 -13.94 8.80 -4.13
N ALA A 66 -13.39 7.84 -4.86
CA ALA A 66 -14.13 6.67 -5.33
C ALA A 66 -14.71 5.87 -4.14
N GLU A 67 -15.76 5.09 -4.40
CA GLU A 67 -16.31 4.18 -3.41
C GLU A 67 -15.26 3.15 -2.99
N ILE A 68 -15.19 2.84 -1.71
CA ILE A 68 -14.20 1.88 -1.18
C ILE A 68 -14.36 0.51 -1.85
N GLU A 69 -15.58 0.15 -2.21
CA GLU A 69 -15.90 -1.09 -2.91
C GLU A 69 -15.20 -1.22 -4.27
N GLU A 70 -14.97 -0.11 -4.98
CA GLU A 70 -14.18 -0.11 -6.23
C GLU A 70 -12.72 -0.45 -5.97
N ILE A 71 -12.17 0.04 -4.85
CA ILE A 71 -10.80 -0.25 -4.42
C ILE A 71 -10.69 -1.71 -3.98
N LYS A 72 -11.68 -2.20 -3.22
CA LYS A 72 -11.75 -3.60 -2.79
C LYS A 72 -11.77 -4.56 -3.97
N LYS A 73 -12.50 -4.24 -5.04
CA LYS A 73 -12.53 -5.04 -6.27
C LYS A 73 -11.18 -5.08 -7.02
N LEU A 74 -10.33 -4.08 -6.83
CA LEU A 74 -9.00 -4.03 -7.45
C LEU A 74 -7.97 -4.93 -6.73
N TYR A 75 -8.20 -5.19 -5.44
CA TYR A 75 -7.26 -5.90 -4.56
C TYR A 75 -6.79 -7.26 -5.12
N PRO A 76 -7.68 -8.15 -5.63
CA PRO A 76 -7.27 -9.43 -6.21
C PRO A 76 -6.24 -9.29 -7.34
N SER A 77 -6.46 -8.34 -8.24
CA SER A 77 -5.55 -8.09 -9.37
C SER A 77 -4.18 -7.57 -8.92
N LEU A 78 -4.14 -6.80 -7.83
CA LEU A 78 -2.89 -6.34 -7.22
C LEU A 78 -2.11 -7.50 -6.61
N VAL A 79 -2.77 -8.37 -5.84
CA VAL A 79 -2.12 -9.56 -5.30
C VAL A 79 -1.60 -10.45 -6.41
N GLU A 80 -2.44 -10.77 -7.42
CA GLU A 80 -2.04 -11.60 -8.56
C GLU A 80 -0.78 -11.06 -9.27
N ILE A 81 -0.71 -9.76 -9.54
CA ILE A 81 0.45 -9.21 -10.23
C ILE A 81 1.69 -9.18 -9.32
N MET A 82 1.52 -9.01 -8.00
CA MET A 82 2.60 -9.08 -7.03
C MET A 82 3.24 -10.48 -7.02
N THR A 83 2.46 -11.55 -7.08
CA THR A 83 3.00 -12.91 -7.10
C THR A 83 3.94 -13.18 -8.28
N LYS A 84 3.88 -12.37 -9.34
CA LYS A 84 4.71 -12.51 -10.54
C LYS A 84 6.03 -11.73 -10.50
N VAL A 85 6.09 -10.64 -9.74
CA VAL A 85 7.23 -9.70 -9.87
C VAL A 85 7.70 -9.07 -8.58
N TRP A 86 7.00 -9.29 -7.47
CA TRP A 86 7.41 -8.70 -6.20
C TRP A 86 8.76 -9.29 -5.74
N ASN A 87 9.57 -8.45 -5.13
CA ASN A 87 10.77 -8.82 -4.38
C ASN A 87 10.99 -7.79 -3.26
N LYS A 88 11.71 -8.20 -2.22
CA LYS A 88 11.92 -7.38 -1.01
C LYS A 88 12.78 -6.14 -1.27
N GLU A 89 13.72 -6.17 -2.22
CA GLU A 89 14.64 -5.05 -2.48
C GLU A 89 13.91 -3.80 -3.00
N SER A 90 12.80 -3.97 -3.72
CA SER A 90 12.08 -2.85 -4.35
C SER A 90 10.59 -2.81 -4.06
N GLY A 91 10.07 -3.81 -3.35
CA GLY A 91 8.64 -4.02 -3.16
C GLY A 91 8.11 -3.80 -1.74
N TYR A 92 8.97 -3.45 -0.77
CA TYR A 92 8.60 -3.37 0.64
C TYR A 92 7.35 -2.49 0.89
N VAL A 93 7.37 -1.24 0.45
CA VAL A 93 6.26 -0.29 0.67
C VAL A 93 4.96 -0.80 0.05
N ARG A 94 5.02 -1.40 -1.13
CA ARG A 94 3.83 -1.97 -1.80
C ARG A 94 3.26 -3.16 -1.05
N LEU A 95 4.11 -4.02 -0.49
CA LEU A 95 3.69 -5.12 0.36
C LEU A 95 3.02 -4.59 1.64
N LEU A 96 3.65 -3.63 2.31
CA LEU A 96 3.11 -2.99 3.51
C LEU A 96 1.73 -2.37 3.25
N TRP A 97 1.56 -1.68 2.11
CA TRP A 97 0.25 -1.14 1.70
C TRP A 97 -0.78 -2.24 1.50
N MET A 98 -0.43 -3.34 0.82
CA MET A 98 -1.39 -4.42 0.57
C MET A 98 -1.83 -5.12 1.85
N ILE A 99 -0.89 -5.40 2.76
CA ILE A 99 -1.23 -5.96 4.08
C ILE A 99 -2.15 -5.00 4.83
N SER A 100 -1.79 -3.71 4.89
CA SER A 100 -2.55 -2.69 5.61
C SER A 100 -3.95 -2.48 5.06
N ILE A 101 -4.09 -2.38 3.73
CA ILE A 101 -5.39 -2.25 3.06
C ILE A 101 -6.22 -3.53 3.27
N GLY A 102 -5.60 -4.69 3.22
CA GLY A 102 -6.27 -5.97 3.47
C GLY A 102 -6.89 -6.05 4.87
N ILE A 103 -6.15 -5.61 5.88
CA ILE A 103 -6.63 -5.51 7.26
C ILE A 103 -7.79 -4.50 7.36
N MET A 104 -7.65 -3.32 6.77
CA MET A 104 -8.69 -2.29 6.84
C MET A 104 -9.99 -2.72 6.17
N LEU A 105 -9.91 -3.43 5.04
CA LEU A 105 -11.07 -3.81 4.22
C LEU A 105 -11.58 -5.23 4.49
N ASP A 106 -11.02 -5.92 5.48
CA ASP A 106 -11.36 -7.30 5.84
C ASP A 106 -11.39 -8.23 4.59
N ILE A 107 -10.23 -8.26 3.91
CA ILE A 107 -10.07 -9.04 2.67
C ILE A 107 -9.97 -10.54 3.00
N GLU A 108 -10.47 -11.38 2.09
CA GLU A 108 -10.49 -12.84 2.24
C GLU A 108 -9.08 -13.41 2.53
N ILE A 109 -9.04 -14.37 3.46
CA ILE A 109 -7.81 -15.03 3.95
C ILE A 109 -6.92 -15.60 2.82
N LYS A 110 -7.50 -16.02 1.70
CA LYS A 110 -6.72 -16.55 0.57
C LYS A 110 -5.67 -15.54 0.05
N TYR A 111 -6.00 -14.25 0.04
CA TYR A 111 -5.07 -13.20 -0.39
C TYR A 111 -4.01 -12.89 0.67
N VAL A 112 -4.35 -13.08 1.95
CA VAL A 112 -3.38 -13.02 3.05
C VAL A 112 -2.29 -14.07 2.83
N LYS A 113 -2.70 -15.32 2.55
CA LYS A 113 -1.78 -16.43 2.30
C LYS A 113 -0.87 -16.18 1.09
N GLU A 114 -1.34 -15.54 0.04
CA GLU A 114 -0.49 -15.13 -1.08
C GLU A 114 0.58 -14.11 -0.67
N LEU A 115 0.22 -13.09 0.13
CA LEU A 115 1.18 -12.12 0.64
C LEU A 115 2.18 -12.75 1.62
N GLU A 116 1.73 -13.65 2.49
CA GLU A 116 2.61 -14.44 3.36
C GLU A 116 3.63 -15.26 2.56
N ASN A 117 3.20 -15.88 1.46
CA ASN A 117 4.08 -16.64 0.60
C ASN A 117 5.17 -15.75 -0.04
N LEU A 118 4.86 -14.49 -0.38
CA LEU A 118 5.86 -13.53 -0.84
C LEU A 118 6.89 -13.24 0.25
N VAL A 119 6.44 -12.97 1.48
CA VAL A 119 7.32 -12.69 2.63
C VAL A 119 8.25 -13.88 2.89
N LYS A 120 7.70 -15.10 2.95
CA LYS A 120 8.46 -16.34 3.17
C LYS A 120 9.39 -16.65 2.02
N GLY A 121 8.93 -16.48 0.77
CA GLY A 121 9.69 -16.79 -0.44
C GLY A 121 10.98 -15.97 -0.57
N ASP A 122 10.93 -14.70 -0.18
CA ASP A 122 12.07 -13.78 -0.21
C ASP A 122 12.79 -13.65 1.15
N ALA A 123 12.39 -14.43 2.17
CA ALA A 123 12.92 -14.36 3.52
C ALA A 123 12.99 -12.90 4.02
N LEU A 124 11.87 -12.18 3.91
CA LEU A 124 11.75 -10.84 4.46
C LEU A 124 11.59 -10.92 5.97
N GLU A 125 12.52 -10.32 6.70
CA GLU A 125 12.48 -10.18 8.15
C GLU A 125 12.23 -8.72 8.51
N ASP A 126 11.01 -8.40 9.01
CA ASP A 126 10.63 -7.05 9.36
C ASP A 126 9.57 -7.04 10.47
N TYR A 127 9.83 -6.29 11.54
CA TYR A 127 8.94 -6.21 12.70
C TYR A 127 7.51 -5.79 12.34
N LEU A 128 7.34 -4.75 11.54
CA LEU A 128 6.02 -4.21 11.21
C LEU A 128 5.22 -5.18 10.33
N VAL A 129 5.87 -5.79 9.35
CA VAL A 129 5.24 -6.80 8.47
C VAL A 129 4.80 -8.00 9.29
N ASP A 130 5.68 -8.54 10.14
CA ASP A 130 5.37 -9.69 11.00
C ASP A 130 4.23 -9.37 11.98
N TYR A 131 4.27 -8.19 12.60
CA TYR A 131 3.20 -7.73 13.50
C TYR A 131 1.85 -7.66 12.78
N LEU A 132 1.78 -7.00 11.63
CA LEU A 132 0.53 -6.85 10.87
C LEU A 132 0.01 -8.21 10.39
N LEU A 133 0.86 -9.09 9.88
CA LEU A 133 0.46 -10.44 9.45
C LEU A 133 -0.03 -11.28 10.63
N SER A 134 0.65 -11.26 11.78
CA SER A 134 0.21 -12.00 12.98
C SER A 134 -1.13 -11.54 13.54
N CYS A 135 -1.47 -10.26 13.35
CA CYS A 135 -2.79 -9.73 13.71
C CYS A 135 -3.87 -10.12 12.71
N TRP A 136 -3.51 -10.29 11.45
CA TRP A 136 -4.44 -10.65 10.38
C TRP A 136 -4.66 -12.16 10.29
N ASP A 137 -3.57 -12.93 10.38
CA ASP A 137 -3.61 -14.39 10.39
C ASP A 137 -2.95 -14.97 11.64
N LYS A 138 -3.73 -15.65 12.46
CA LYS A 138 -3.23 -16.27 13.70
C LYS A 138 -2.28 -17.45 13.47
N GLU A 139 -2.20 -17.98 12.25
CA GLU A 139 -1.24 -19.03 11.88
C GLU A 139 0.14 -18.45 11.51
N TRP A 140 0.27 -17.13 11.36
CA TRP A 140 1.55 -16.47 11.15
C TRP A 140 2.43 -16.60 12.41
N SER A 141 3.58 -17.21 12.28
CA SER A 141 4.47 -17.52 13.40
C SER A 141 5.83 -16.81 13.37
N SER A 142 6.16 -16.10 12.27
CA SER A 142 7.39 -15.31 12.19
C SER A 142 7.30 -14.09 13.09
N SER A 143 8.44 -13.73 13.68
CA SER A 143 8.57 -12.59 14.58
C SER A 143 9.99 -12.03 14.45
N SER A 144 10.10 -10.84 13.86
CA SER A 144 11.36 -10.12 13.70
C SER A 144 11.44 -8.97 14.71
N GLU A 145 12.64 -8.67 15.16
CA GLU A 145 12.90 -7.54 16.08
C GLU A 145 13.43 -6.30 15.35
N THR A 146 13.72 -6.43 14.06
CA THR A 146 14.35 -5.38 13.24
C THR A 146 13.36 -4.83 12.21
N PHE A 147 13.60 -3.58 11.79
CA PHE A 147 12.91 -2.94 10.67
C PHE A 147 13.84 -2.89 9.46
N VAL A 148 13.31 -3.22 8.28
CA VAL A 148 14.04 -3.03 7.00
C VAL A 148 14.29 -1.55 6.76
N PHE A 149 13.29 -0.72 7.08
CA PHE A 149 13.40 0.73 7.03
C PHE A 149 13.07 1.30 8.42
N PRO A 150 14.09 1.50 9.29
CA PRO A 150 13.88 2.06 10.62
C PRO A 150 13.24 3.46 10.58
N GLU A 151 13.58 4.27 9.58
CA GLU A 151 12.93 5.55 9.30
C GLU A 151 12.05 5.41 8.06
N PRO A 152 10.76 5.79 8.15
CA PRO A 152 10.04 6.26 9.33
C PRO A 152 9.38 5.16 10.17
N TYR A 153 9.37 3.88 9.71
CA TYR A 153 8.50 2.83 10.26
C TYR A 153 8.86 2.38 11.68
N GLY A 154 10.12 2.54 12.10
CA GLY A 154 10.55 2.18 13.46
C GLY A 154 9.81 2.94 14.56
N GLU A 155 9.33 4.15 14.28
CA GLU A 155 8.54 4.92 15.24
C GLU A 155 7.18 4.27 15.56
N LEU A 156 6.65 3.44 14.65
CA LEU A 156 5.43 2.70 14.88
C LEU A 156 5.56 1.63 15.98
N TYR A 157 6.79 1.19 16.29
CA TYR A 157 7.04 0.35 17.47
C TYR A 157 6.49 0.96 18.76
N ARG A 158 6.63 2.29 18.92
CA ARG A 158 6.14 3.01 20.10
C ARG A 158 4.63 3.12 20.15
N VAL A 159 3.97 3.12 18.97
CA VAL A 159 2.51 3.10 18.87
C VAL A 159 1.97 1.71 19.24
N ILE A 160 2.59 0.68 18.66
CA ILE A 160 2.19 -0.73 18.83
C ILE A 160 2.30 -1.18 20.30
N ASN A 161 3.36 -0.75 20.97
CA ASN A 161 3.67 -1.17 22.34
C ASN A 161 3.17 -0.19 23.42
N GLU A 162 2.37 0.81 23.07
CA GLU A 162 1.77 1.72 24.02
C GLU A 162 0.50 1.12 24.62
N PRO A 163 0.44 0.86 25.94
CA PRO A 163 -0.73 0.25 26.56
C PRO A 163 -1.92 1.21 26.70
N ASP A 164 -1.65 2.52 26.78
CA ASP A 164 -2.69 3.54 26.86
C ASP A 164 -3.11 3.98 25.45
N LYS A 165 -4.40 3.86 25.15
CA LYS A 165 -4.93 4.11 23.81
C LYS A 165 -4.86 5.56 23.38
N ASP A 166 -5.05 6.49 24.30
CA ASP A 166 -4.99 7.91 23.99
C ASP A 166 -3.54 8.31 23.70
N SER A 167 -2.60 7.81 24.48
CA SER A 167 -1.15 7.98 24.24
C SER A 167 -0.70 7.33 22.95
N ALA A 168 -1.23 6.16 22.59
CA ALA A 168 -0.95 5.51 21.31
C ALA A 168 -1.45 6.34 20.12
N LEU A 169 -2.65 6.92 20.24
CA LEU A 169 -3.23 7.81 19.24
C LEU A 169 -2.43 9.11 19.07
N ASP A 170 -1.96 9.71 20.18
CA ASP A 170 -1.11 10.91 20.13
C ASP A 170 0.21 10.63 19.40
N LYS A 171 0.87 9.50 19.68
CA LYS A 171 2.09 9.07 18.98
C LYS A 171 1.83 8.83 17.49
N LEU A 172 0.70 8.21 17.16
CA LEU A 172 0.32 7.99 15.75
C LEU A 172 0.03 9.30 15.03
N SER A 173 -0.61 10.26 15.71
CA SER A 173 -0.84 11.60 15.19
C SER A 173 0.49 12.33 14.92
N GLN A 174 1.45 12.24 15.83
CA GLN A 174 2.78 12.79 15.64
C GLN A 174 3.50 12.13 14.46
N TYR A 175 3.44 10.80 14.34
CA TYR A 175 3.99 10.07 13.21
C TYR A 175 3.44 10.56 11.87
N LEU A 176 2.11 10.69 11.76
CA LEU A 176 1.44 11.18 10.55
C LEU A 176 1.84 12.60 10.17
N ASN A 177 1.91 13.51 11.16
CA ASN A 177 2.13 14.93 10.90
C ASN A 177 3.60 15.28 10.64
N ASP A 178 4.51 14.65 11.38
CA ASP A 178 5.89 15.11 11.46
C ASP A 178 6.91 14.16 10.83
N LEU A 179 6.62 12.85 10.78
CA LEU A 179 7.62 11.84 10.46
C LEU A 179 7.36 11.10 9.14
N TRP A 180 6.11 10.66 8.93
CA TRP A 180 5.80 9.77 7.81
C TRP A 180 6.21 10.35 6.45
N TYR A 181 5.77 11.57 6.13
CA TYR A 181 6.08 12.16 4.82
C TYR A 181 7.57 12.50 4.70
N ALA A 182 8.15 13.09 5.73
CA ALA A 182 9.56 13.47 5.74
C ALA A 182 10.51 12.25 5.64
N GLY A 183 10.16 11.14 6.29
CA GLY A 183 10.94 9.90 6.23
C GLY A 183 10.85 9.12 4.92
N HIS A 184 10.16 9.68 3.90
CA HIS A 184 10.06 9.10 2.57
C HIS A 184 10.72 9.99 1.49
N ASP A 185 11.65 10.85 1.85
CA ASP A 185 12.28 11.81 0.93
C ASP A 185 13.17 11.15 -0.15
N ASP A 186 13.57 9.90 0.05
CA ASP A 186 14.33 9.06 -0.87
C ASP A 186 13.45 8.25 -1.85
N ILE A 187 12.11 8.27 -1.69
CA ILE A 187 11.20 7.49 -2.54
C ILE A 187 10.74 8.29 -3.76
N SER A 188 10.59 7.60 -4.88
CA SER A 188 10.26 8.22 -6.18
C SER A 188 8.95 8.99 -6.25
N TRP A 189 8.00 8.75 -5.34
CA TRP A 189 6.74 9.50 -5.28
C TRP A 189 6.81 10.77 -4.42
N TYR A 190 7.87 10.92 -3.59
CA TYR A 190 8.06 12.13 -2.77
C TYR A 190 8.08 13.38 -3.65
N ASP A 191 7.39 14.42 -3.22
CA ASP A 191 7.24 15.68 -3.96
C ASP A 191 6.70 15.57 -5.40
N SER A 192 6.14 14.42 -5.79
CA SER A 192 5.60 14.22 -7.14
C SER A 192 4.50 15.23 -7.51
N HIS A 193 3.80 15.81 -6.52
CA HIS A 193 2.81 16.87 -6.74
C HIS A 193 3.41 18.18 -7.23
N LYS A 194 4.72 18.43 -6.99
CA LYS A 194 5.48 19.61 -7.44
C LYS A 194 6.08 19.41 -8.83
N GLY A 195 6.13 18.16 -9.30
CA GLY A 195 6.75 17.83 -10.58
C GLY A 195 5.99 18.41 -11.78
N LYS A 196 6.71 18.59 -12.91
CA LYS A 196 6.13 19.02 -14.19
C LYS A 196 5.30 17.94 -14.87
N ASN A 197 5.55 16.67 -14.53
CA ASN A 197 4.87 15.52 -15.08
C ASN A 197 3.70 15.14 -14.19
N ASP A 198 2.62 14.63 -14.78
CA ASP A 198 1.46 14.14 -14.07
C ASP A 198 1.76 12.75 -13.47
N THR A 199 2.52 12.73 -12.38
CA THR A 199 2.91 11.49 -11.67
C THR A 199 2.29 11.38 -10.28
N TYR A 200 1.65 12.43 -9.78
CA TYR A 200 1.03 12.46 -8.47
C TYR A 200 -0.29 11.67 -8.45
N ASN A 201 -0.44 10.75 -7.51
CA ASN A 201 -1.65 9.95 -7.36
C ASN A 201 -2.23 9.94 -5.93
N GLY A 202 -1.60 10.69 -5.02
CA GLY A 202 -1.97 10.78 -3.60
C GLY A 202 -0.86 10.27 -2.69
N TYR A 203 -0.85 10.75 -1.47
CA TYR A 203 0.04 10.31 -0.40
C TYR A 203 -0.79 9.71 0.74
N TRP A 204 -0.66 8.40 0.98
CA TRP A 204 -1.50 7.70 1.95
C TRP A 204 -0.69 6.76 2.82
N CYS A 205 -0.75 6.97 4.13
CA CYS A 205 -0.16 6.16 5.17
C CYS A 205 -1.12 5.02 5.54
N TYR A 206 -1.17 3.96 4.72
CA TYR A 206 -2.12 2.87 4.93
C TYR A 206 -1.82 2.08 6.21
N GLU A 207 -0.56 1.95 6.60
CA GLU A 207 -0.14 1.26 7.81
C GLU A 207 -0.69 1.92 9.08
N SER A 208 -0.83 3.24 9.09
CA SER A 208 -1.47 3.94 10.22
C SER A 208 -2.93 3.53 10.40
N GLY A 209 -3.66 3.38 9.29
CA GLY A 209 -5.04 2.92 9.32
C GLY A 209 -5.18 1.47 9.79
N ALA A 210 -4.27 0.59 9.35
CA ALA A 210 -4.24 -0.79 9.82
C ALA A 210 -4.00 -0.87 11.34
N LEU A 211 -3.05 -0.09 11.85
CA LEU A 211 -2.78 -0.03 13.29
C LEU A 211 -3.97 0.46 14.10
N VAL A 212 -4.65 1.51 13.64
CA VAL A 212 -5.89 1.99 14.30
C VAL A 212 -6.93 0.88 14.40
N LYS A 213 -7.13 0.13 13.32
CA LYS A 213 -8.11 -0.97 13.30
C LYS A 213 -7.71 -2.13 14.21
N ILE A 214 -6.43 -2.53 14.21
CA ILE A 214 -5.90 -3.59 15.07
C ILE A 214 -5.99 -3.22 16.55
N LEU A 215 -5.51 -2.03 16.91
CA LEU A 215 -5.44 -1.54 18.28
C LEU A 215 -6.80 -1.02 18.79
N LYS A 216 -7.79 -0.89 17.88
CA LYS A 216 -9.14 -0.37 18.18
C LYS A 216 -9.07 1.00 18.84
N LEU A 217 -8.32 1.91 18.22
CA LEU A 217 -8.21 3.30 18.65
C LEU A 217 -9.42 4.10 18.16
N ASP A 218 -9.81 5.14 18.90
CA ASP A 218 -10.80 6.11 18.44
C ASP A 218 -10.13 7.13 17.51
N ASP A 219 -10.28 6.95 16.22
CA ASP A 219 -9.64 7.77 15.19
C ASP A 219 -10.41 9.04 14.80
N SER A 220 -11.42 9.42 15.56
CA SER A 220 -12.26 10.60 15.30
C SER A 220 -11.43 11.89 15.15
N SER A 221 -10.36 12.04 15.93
CA SER A 221 -9.42 13.17 15.87
C SER A 221 -8.54 13.14 14.60
N LEU A 222 -8.34 11.98 13.99
CA LEU A 222 -7.51 11.81 12.78
C LEU A 222 -8.27 12.03 11.47
N GLN A 223 -9.58 12.26 11.50
CA GLN A 223 -10.41 12.39 10.29
C GLN A 223 -9.87 13.39 9.26
N ASN A 224 -9.25 14.47 9.71
CA ASN A 224 -8.67 15.50 8.84
C ASN A 224 -7.13 15.51 8.86
N SER A 225 -6.49 14.52 9.47
CA SER A 225 -5.04 14.42 9.49
C SER A 225 -4.51 14.16 8.08
N PRO A 226 -3.35 14.76 7.73
CA PRO A 226 -2.73 14.49 6.44
C PRO A 226 -2.38 13.00 6.33
N TYR A 227 -2.45 12.48 5.11
CA TYR A 227 -2.05 11.11 4.76
C TYR A 227 -2.88 9.98 5.40
N TYR A 228 -3.77 10.27 6.36
CA TYR A 228 -4.53 9.26 7.07
C TYR A 228 -5.69 8.70 6.24
N PRO A 229 -5.82 7.36 6.08
CA PRO A 229 -6.83 6.74 5.22
C PRO A 229 -8.18 6.54 5.93
N TYR A 230 -8.76 7.59 6.53
CA TYR A 230 -9.93 7.56 7.40
C TYR A 230 -11.11 6.75 6.86
N ASP A 231 -11.47 6.95 5.58
CA ASP A 231 -12.63 6.27 4.99
C ASP A 231 -12.40 4.76 4.81
N MET A 232 -11.14 4.31 4.63
CA MET A 232 -10.84 2.86 4.58
C MET A 232 -10.94 2.22 5.96
N VAL A 233 -10.47 2.91 7.00
CA VAL A 233 -10.55 2.42 8.39
C VAL A 233 -12.00 2.25 8.81
N ASN A 234 -12.86 3.21 8.45
CA ASN A 234 -14.26 3.27 8.85
C ASN A 234 -15.23 2.62 7.84
N TYR A 235 -14.70 1.94 6.83
CA TYR A 235 -15.51 1.16 5.89
C TYR A 235 -16.11 -0.07 6.60
N LYS A 236 -17.43 -0.31 6.34
CA LYS A 236 -18.23 -1.40 6.94
C LYS A 236 -18.82 -2.28 5.85
#